data_dfa38271a1810e37e7cd7cbeef8c6b50
#
_entry.id   dfa38271a1810e37e7cd7cbeef8c6b50
#
_cell.length_a   1.000
_cell.length_b   1.000
_cell.length_c   1.000
_cell.angle_alpha   90.00
_cell.angle_beta   90.00
_cell.angle_gamma   90.00
#
_symmetry.space_group_name_H-M   'P 1'
#
loop_
_entity.id
_entity.type
_entity.pdbx_description
1 polymer ?
#
loop_
_entity_poly.entity_id
_entity_poly.type
_entity_poly.pdbx_seq_one_letter_code
_entity_poly.pdbx_strand_id
1 'polypeptide(L)'
;MHLPSGPEPTYTEPMLDQPTDIHALFHGAPSTTEFKKLRKRLIRDTRQAIDDFGMIERGAKWLVCLSGGKDSYTLLAALTELQWRGLLPVEILACNLDQGQPNFPATVLPDFLKKMGVPHRIEYRDTYSIVKDKVPAGRTYCALCSRLRRGNLYRIAREEGCSAVVLGHHRDDILETFFLNLFHGSRLSAMPPKLLNEEGDVFVYRPLAYLSEADCERFARDMNYPIIPCDLCGSQDGLQRQNIKQMLDAWEQKTPGRRQKMFRALTNTNPSHLLDPNLFNFANLTRDPVKIEQNPPNLLPDD
;
A
#
# COMPACT_ATOMS: atom_id res chain seq x y z
N MET A 1 -12.41 5.80 49.97
CA MET A 1 -11.80 7.02 49.43
C MET A 1 -11.86 6.92 47.92
N HIS A 2 -12.84 7.61 47.32
CA HIS A 2 -12.99 7.72 45.87
C HIS A 2 -12.13 8.89 45.40
N LEU A 3 -11.18 8.65 44.51
CA LEU A 3 -10.47 9.73 43.83
C LEU A 3 -11.38 10.28 42.72
N PRO A 4 -11.48 11.61 42.55
CA PRO A 4 -12.30 12.19 41.50
C PRO A 4 -11.67 11.94 40.15
N SER A 5 -12.46 11.44 39.22
CA SER A 5 -12.14 11.34 37.78
C SER A 5 -11.89 12.74 37.21
N GLY A 6 -10.68 12.98 36.73
CA GLY A 6 -10.35 14.21 36.01
C GLY A 6 -11.17 14.30 34.71
N PRO A 7 -11.37 15.53 34.18
CA PRO A 7 -12.17 15.73 32.97
C PRO A 7 -11.54 15.03 31.80
N GLU A 8 -12.37 14.31 31.03
CA GLU A 8 -11.98 13.74 29.74
C GLU A 8 -11.46 14.86 28.81
N PRO A 9 -10.38 14.62 28.07
CA PRO A 9 -9.90 15.60 27.10
C PRO A 9 -10.95 15.77 25.99
N THR A 10 -11.60 16.91 25.99
CA THR A 10 -12.47 17.35 24.89
C THR A 10 -11.63 17.48 23.62
N TYR A 11 -11.85 16.58 22.70
CA TYR A 11 -11.27 16.63 21.37
C TYR A 11 -12.01 17.72 20.58
N THR A 12 -11.44 18.92 20.51
CA THR A 12 -11.88 19.91 19.54
C THR A 12 -11.36 19.45 18.18
N GLU A 13 -12.27 19.04 17.28
CA GLU A 13 -11.96 18.92 15.87
C GLU A 13 -11.29 20.22 15.40
N PRO A 14 -10.09 20.16 14.78
CA PRO A 14 -9.48 21.37 14.25
C PRO A 14 -10.41 21.91 13.15
N MET A 15 -10.89 23.13 13.35
CA MET A 15 -11.68 23.85 12.35
C MET A 15 -10.93 23.83 11.02
N LEU A 16 -11.65 23.49 9.96
CA LEU A 16 -11.20 23.41 8.55
C LEU A 16 -10.81 24.76 7.93
N ASP A 17 -10.59 25.80 8.73
CA ASP A 17 -10.06 27.09 8.29
C ASP A 17 -8.54 27.03 8.24
N GLN A 18 -8.06 27.00 7.04
CA GLN A 18 -6.72 26.76 6.54
C GLN A 18 -5.74 27.87 6.90
N PRO A 19 -4.53 27.54 7.35
CA PRO A 19 -3.42 28.45 7.19
C PRO A 19 -3.16 28.66 5.69
N THR A 20 -2.88 29.90 5.31
CA THR A 20 -2.61 30.31 3.93
C THR A 20 -1.29 29.76 3.36
N ASP A 21 -0.50 29.06 4.17
CA ASP A 21 0.76 28.46 3.76
C ASP A 21 0.57 27.02 3.31
N ILE A 22 0.93 26.77 2.04
CA ILE A 22 0.96 25.46 1.43
C ILE A 22 2.30 24.80 1.76
N HIS A 23 2.30 23.55 2.25
CA HIS A 23 3.54 22.81 2.49
C HIS A 23 4.44 22.80 1.26
N ALA A 24 5.76 22.86 1.43
CA ALA A 24 6.75 22.98 0.34
C ALA A 24 6.59 21.88 -0.74
N LEU A 25 6.19 20.66 -0.36
CA LEU A 25 5.89 19.56 -1.29
C LEU A 25 4.81 19.91 -2.34
N PHE A 26 3.98 20.91 -2.09
CA PHE A 26 2.91 21.33 -3.00
C PHE A 26 3.20 22.68 -3.68
N HIS A 27 4.40 23.25 -3.47
CA HIS A 27 4.82 24.43 -4.20
C HIS A 27 4.91 24.07 -5.69
N GLY A 28 4.20 24.82 -6.54
CA GLY A 28 4.11 24.53 -7.98
C GLY A 28 2.99 23.54 -8.36
N ALA A 29 2.17 23.10 -7.40
CA ALA A 29 0.99 22.28 -7.71
C ALA A 29 0.02 23.05 -8.63
N PRO A 30 -0.61 22.39 -9.64
CA PRO A 30 -1.57 23.02 -10.51
C PRO A 30 -2.76 23.61 -9.76
N SER A 31 -3.18 24.81 -10.13
CA SER A 31 -4.35 25.48 -9.53
C SER A 31 -5.69 25.01 -10.11
N THR A 32 -5.69 24.08 -11.09
CA THR A 32 -6.88 23.62 -11.80
C THR A 32 -7.87 22.89 -10.90
N THR A 33 -9.15 23.05 -11.17
CA THR A 33 -10.23 22.34 -10.45
C THR A 33 -10.06 20.83 -10.48
N GLU A 34 -9.61 20.27 -11.62
CA GLU A 34 -9.41 18.84 -11.78
C GLU A 34 -8.27 18.32 -10.91
N PHE A 35 -7.16 19.05 -10.82
CA PHE A 35 -6.08 18.69 -9.90
C PHE A 35 -6.53 18.78 -8.43
N LYS A 36 -7.26 19.81 -8.05
CA LYS A 36 -7.80 19.96 -6.70
C LYS A 36 -8.73 18.81 -6.33
N LYS A 37 -9.60 18.37 -7.24
CA LYS A 37 -10.46 17.20 -7.05
C LYS A 37 -9.64 15.90 -6.90
N LEU A 38 -8.63 15.70 -7.76
CA LEU A 38 -7.72 14.56 -7.68
C LEU A 38 -7.00 14.51 -6.34
N ARG A 39 -6.34 15.60 -5.95
CA ARG A 39 -5.65 15.73 -4.66
C ARG A 39 -6.58 15.42 -3.48
N LYS A 40 -7.78 16.02 -3.46
CA LYS A 40 -8.78 15.77 -2.39
C LYS A 40 -9.15 14.29 -2.31
N ARG A 41 -9.35 13.61 -3.46
CA ARG A 41 -9.66 12.18 -3.51
C ARG A 41 -8.49 11.35 -2.98
N LEU A 42 -7.27 11.60 -3.43
CA LEU A 42 -6.06 10.90 -2.98
C LEU A 42 -5.91 10.98 -1.46
N ILE A 43 -6.00 12.17 -0.89
CA ILE A 43 -5.86 12.38 0.56
C ILE A 43 -6.98 11.68 1.34
N ARG A 44 -8.23 11.78 0.87
CA ARG A 44 -9.38 11.10 1.48
C ARG A 44 -9.19 9.58 1.49
N ASP A 45 -8.83 8.99 0.35
CA ASP A 45 -8.74 7.54 0.19
C ASP A 45 -7.52 6.98 0.93
N THR A 46 -6.41 7.73 0.98
CA THR A 46 -5.24 7.40 1.82
C THR A 46 -5.61 7.41 3.29
N ARG A 47 -6.30 8.46 3.75
CA ARG A 47 -6.75 8.55 5.14
C ARG A 47 -7.72 7.43 5.48
N GLN A 48 -8.67 7.14 4.62
CA GLN A 48 -9.62 6.05 4.83
C GLN A 48 -8.91 4.70 4.96
N ALA A 49 -7.91 4.39 4.13
CA ALA A 49 -7.14 3.16 4.26
C ALA A 49 -6.37 3.09 5.59
N ILE A 50 -5.79 4.22 6.04
CA ILE A 50 -5.11 4.31 7.32
C ILE A 50 -6.06 4.00 8.48
N ASP A 51 -7.27 4.56 8.46
CA ASP A 51 -8.27 4.38 9.51
C ASP A 51 -8.88 2.98 9.48
N ASP A 52 -9.32 2.49 8.32
CA ASP A 52 -9.96 1.18 8.16
C ASP A 52 -9.05 0.02 8.59
N PHE A 53 -7.73 0.16 8.38
CA PHE A 53 -6.76 -0.87 8.77
C PHE A 53 -6.02 -0.55 10.08
N GLY A 54 -6.45 0.47 10.83
CA GLY A 54 -5.91 0.81 12.14
C GLY A 54 -4.39 0.99 12.13
N MET A 55 -3.86 1.81 11.20
CA MET A 55 -2.42 1.97 11.06
C MET A 55 -1.82 2.96 12.05
N ILE A 56 -2.63 3.84 12.65
CA ILE A 56 -2.15 4.91 13.52
C ILE A 56 -1.85 4.40 14.92
N GLU A 57 -0.62 4.61 15.36
CA GLU A 57 -0.18 4.56 16.74
C GLU A 57 0.35 5.96 17.09
N ARG A 58 -0.24 6.61 18.11
CA ARG A 58 0.14 7.99 18.48
C ARG A 58 1.59 8.06 18.93
N GLY A 59 2.33 9.04 18.38
CA GLY A 59 3.74 9.22 18.69
C GLY A 59 4.67 8.22 18.01
N ALA A 60 4.13 7.33 17.16
CA ALA A 60 4.93 6.42 16.37
C ALA A 60 5.76 7.15 15.31
N LYS A 61 6.87 6.54 14.91
CA LYS A 61 7.71 6.99 13.80
C LYS A 61 7.60 5.99 12.65
N TRP A 62 7.35 6.47 11.45
CA TRP A 62 7.17 5.67 10.24
C TRP A 62 8.34 5.85 9.27
N LEU A 63 8.90 4.74 8.79
CA LEU A 63 9.89 4.72 7.73
C LEU A 63 9.20 4.69 6.36
N VAL A 64 9.07 5.83 5.69
CA VAL A 64 8.44 5.94 4.38
C VAL A 64 9.44 5.63 3.28
N CYS A 65 9.27 4.49 2.62
CA CYS A 65 10.22 3.99 1.64
C CYS A 65 10.02 4.63 0.26
N LEU A 66 11.05 5.29 -0.23
CA LEU A 66 11.07 5.97 -1.52
C LEU A 66 11.95 5.21 -2.51
N SER A 67 11.33 4.73 -3.58
CA SER A 67 12.05 4.13 -4.72
C SER A 67 12.44 5.15 -5.80
N GLY A 68 11.92 6.38 -5.71
CA GLY A 68 11.98 7.37 -6.77
C GLY A 68 10.88 7.21 -7.85
N GLY A 69 10.02 6.20 -7.73
CA GLY A 69 8.88 6.00 -8.62
C GLY A 69 7.67 6.85 -8.22
N LYS A 70 6.73 7.02 -9.16
CA LYS A 70 5.51 7.83 -9.04
C LYS A 70 4.70 7.57 -7.76
N ASP A 71 4.59 6.28 -7.37
CA ASP A 71 3.77 5.87 -6.25
C ASP A 71 4.42 6.23 -4.91
N SER A 72 5.75 6.15 -4.83
CA SER A 72 6.49 6.53 -3.63
C SER A 72 6.45 8.05 -3.39
N TYR A 73 6.51 8.87 -4.43
CA TYR A 73 6.30 10.31 -4.30
C TYR A 73 4.86 10.66 -3.92
N THR A 74 3.87 9.96 -4.51
CA THR A 74 2.46 10.13 -4.17
C THR A 74 2.20 9.77 -2.70
N LEU A 75 2.81 8.67 -2.21
CA LEU A 75 2.76 8.26 -0.82
C LEU A 75 3.31 9.35 0.11
N LEU A 76 4.53 9.82 -0.17
CA LEU A 76 5.17 10.85 0.65
C LEU A 76 4.29 12.11 0.71
N ALA A 77 3.79 12.59 -0.44
CA ALA A 77 2.95 13.78 -0.50
C ALA A 77 1.65 13.60 0.29
N ALA A 78 0.97 12.46 0.15
CA ALA A 78 -0.28 12.19 0.85
C ALA A 78 -0.08 12.15 2.37
N LEU A 79 0.96 11.46 2.84
CA LEU A 79 1.26 11.35 4.28
C LEU A 79 1.70 12.69 4.87
N THR A 80 2.55 13.44 4.16
CA THR A 80 2.99 14.77 4.59
C THR A 80 1.80 15.73 4.68
N GLU A 81 0.87 15.70 3.72
CA GLU A 81 -0.33 16.54 3.80
C GLU A 81 -1.22 16.16 4.98
N LEU A 82 -1.43 14.86 5.23
CA LEU A 82 -2.20 14.41 6.39
C LEU A 82 -1.53 14.81 7.71
N GLN A 83 -0.20 14.71 7.81
CA GLN A 83 0.58 15.14 8.98
C GLN A 83 0.46 16.65 9.18
N TRP A 84 0.66 17.44 8.12
CA TRP A 84 0.57 18.90 8.17
C TRP A 84 -0.80 19.40 8.58
N ARG A 85 -1.87 18.68 8.20
CA ARG A 85 -3.24 18.97 8.63
C ARG A 85 -3.57 18.47 10.04
N GLY A 86 -2.62 17.88 10.77
CA GLY A 86 -2.86 17.30 12.09
C GLY A 86 -3.70 16.02 12.08
N LEU A 87 -3.92 15.43 10.88
CA LEU A 87 -4.72 14.21 10.72
C LEU A 87 -3.89 12.93 10.86
N LEU A 88 -2.58 13.02 10.83
CA LEU A 88 -1.66 11.89 10.97
C LEU A 88 -0.65 12.19 12.10
N PRO A 89 -0.93 11.81 13.36
CA PRO A 89 -0.11 12.13 14.52
C PRO A 89 1.08 11.16 14.67
N VAL A 90 1.90 11.02 13.61
CA VAL A 90 3.11 10.19 13.57
C VAL A 90 4.28 11.00 13.03
N GLU A 91 5.50 10.62 13.38
CA GLU A 91 6.71 11.17 12.74
C GLU A 91 6.97 10.44 11.43
N ILE A 92 7.42 11.17 10.41
CA ILE A 92 7.78 10.62 9.10
C ILE A 92 9.28 10.76 8.89
N LEU A 93 9.95 9.64 8.63
CA LEU A 93 11.31 9.57 8.12
C LEU A 93 11.28 8.96 6.73
N ALA A 94 11.62 9.74 5.70
CA ALA A 94 11.76 9.22 4.35
C ALA A 94 13.03 8.36 4.25
N CYS A 95 12.98 7.23 3.54
CA CYS A 95 14.14 6.37 3.36
C CYS A 95 14.26 5.92 1.91
N ASN A 96 15.43 6.12 1.32
CA ASN A 96 15.81 5.48 0.07
C ASN A 96 16.89 4.44 0.32
N LEU A 97 16.69 3.24 -0.19
CA LEU A 97 17.68 2.18 -0.26
C LEU A 97 18.24 2.11 -1.68
N ASP A 98 19.44 2.68 -1.87
CA ASP A 98 20.21 2.52 -3.09
C ASP A 98 20.86 1.12 -3.08
N GLN A 99 20.47 0.31 -4.05
CA GLN A 99 20.89 -1.09 -4.15
C GLN A 99 22.13 -1.30 -5.02
N GLY A 100 22.78 -0.21 -5.47
CA GLY A 100 23.93 -0.27 -6.37
C GLY A 100 23.57 -0.65 -7.81
N GLN A 101 22.33 -0.35 -8.24
CA GLN A 101 21.92 -0.60 -9.62
C GLN A 101 22.70 0.28 -10.60
N PRO A 102 23.07 -0.24 -11.78
CA PRO A 102 23.76 0.55 -12.79
C PRO A 102 22.92 1.79 -13.18
N ASN A 103 23.60 2.93 -13.30
CA ASN A 103 22.98 4.21 -13.69
C ASN A 103 21.91 4.74 -12.74
N PHE A 104 21.86 4.27 -11.49
CA PHE A 104 20.94 4.84 -10.51
C PHE A 104 21.33 6.31 -10.22
N PRO A 105 20.42 7.28 -10.40
CA PRO A 105 20.73 8.70 -10.20
C PRO A 105 20.72 9.04 -8.70
N ALA A 106 21.81 8.77 -8.01
CA ALA A 106 21.93 8.79 -6.54
C ALA A 106 21.65 10.17 -5.90
N THR A 107 21.72 11.27 -6.67
CA THR A 107 21.50 12.62 -6.15
C THR A 107 20.06 13.11 -6.23
N VAL A 108 19.24 12.54 -7.15
CA VAL A 108 17.89 13.04 -7.43
C VAL A 108 16.98 13.04 -6.19
N LEU A 109 16.93 11.92 -5.48
CA LEU A 109 16.11 11.80 -4.26
C LEU A 109 16.63 12.65 -3.09
N PRO A 110 17.92 12.58 -2.72
CA PRO A 110 18.48 13.42 -1.66
C PRO A 110 18.26 14.91 -1.91
N ASP A 111 18.51 15.38 -3.13
CA ASP A 111 18.35 16.79 -3.49
C ASP A 111 16.88 17.22 -3.40
N PHE A 112 15.97 16.37 -3.88
CA PHE A 112 14.52 16.61 -3.76
C PHE A 112 14.09 16.67 -2.29
N LEU A 113 14.44 15.69 -1.46
CA LEU A 113 14.05 15.62 -0.06
C LEU A 113 14.60 16.78 0.76
N LYS A 114 15.88 17.14 0.52
CA LYS A 114 16.53 18.31 1.13
C LYS A 114 15.80 19.60 0.75
N LYS A 115 15.50 19.79 -0.53
CA LYS A 115 14.76 20.96 -1.04
C LYS A 115 13.37 21.08 -0.41
N MET A 116 12.71 19.95 -0.17
CA MET A 116 11.37 19.90 0.42
C MET A 116 11.36 19.93 1.95
N GLY A 117 12.53 19.96 2.60
CA GLY A 117 12.65 19.94 4.06
C GLY A 117 12.16 18.65 4.72
N VAL A 118 12.16 17.53 3.99
CA VAL A 118 11.69 16.23 4.50
C VAL A 118 12.84 15.53 5.24
N PRO A 119 12.67 15.13 6.52
CA PRO A 119 13.63 14.28 7.23
C PRO A 119 13.86 13.00 6.46
N HIS A 120 15.12 12.65 6.18
CA HIS A 120 15.40 11.49 5.35
C HIS A 120 16.72 10.79 5.68
N ARG A 121 16.76 9.50 5.35
CA ARG A 121 17.96 8.66 5.36
C ARG A 121 18.16 8.04 3.98
N ILE A 122 19.37 8.18 3.43
CA ILE A 122 19.80 7.47 2.23
C ILE A 122 20.76 6.36 2.67
N GLU A 123 20.40 5.13 2.35
CA GLU A 123 21.22 3.95 2.67
C GLU A 123 21.72 3.33 1.38
N TYR A 124 23.04 3.19 1.27
CA TYR A 124 23.66 2.45 0.18
C TYR A 124 23.96 1.01 0.62
N ARG A 125 23.48 0.05 -0.16
CA ARG A 125 23.77 -1.39 0.02
C ARG A 125 23.84 -2.06 -1.34
N ASP A 126 25.00 -2.49 -1.76
CA ASP A 126 25.15 -3.25 -3.00
C ASP A 126 24.50 -4.65 -2.89
N THR A 127 23.19 -4.66 -2.99
CA THR A 127 22.39 -5.89 -3.08
C THR A 127 22.26 -6.36 -4.51
N TYR A 128 22.48 -5.49 -5.50
CA TYR A 128 22.40 -5.81 -6.91
C TYR A 128 23.47 -6.81 -7.31
N SER A 129 24.73 -6.57 -6.95
CA SER A 129 25.85 -7.50 -7.22
C SER A 129 25.64 -8.86 -6.56
N ILE A 130 25.13 -8.88 -5.30
CA ILE A 130 24.81 -10.13 -4.59
C ILE A 130 23.75 -10.93 -5.34
N VAL A 131 22.70 -10.27 -5.83
CA VAL A 131 21.62 -10.92 -6.56
C VAL A 131 22.13 -11.45 -7.89
N LYS A 132 22.93 -10.68 -8.61
CA LYS A 132 23.50 -11.06 -9.90
C LYS A 132 24.44 -12.27 -9.80
N ASP A 133 25.22 -12.33 -8.70
CA ASP A 133 26.15 -13.44 -8.44
C ASP A 133 25.42 -14.74 -8.05
N LYS A 134 24.36 -14.64 -7.22
CA LYS A 134 23.67 -15.82 -6.65
C LYS A 134 22.57 -16.39 -7.52
N VAL A 135 22.08 -15.67 -8.51
CA VAL A 135 20.96 -16.14 -9.36
C VAL A 135 21.49 -16.56 -10.72
N PRO A 136 21.34 -17.83 -11.13
CA PRO A 136 21.76 -18.33 -12.41
C PRO A 136 21.16 -17.54 -13.58
N ALA A 137 21.91 -17.42 -14.69
CA ALA A 137 21.43 -16.79 -15.90
C ALA A 137 20.10 -17.44 -16.38
N GLY A 138 19.14 -16.61 -16.75
CA GLY A 138 17.81 -17.06 -17.19
C GLY A 138 16.79 -17.29 -16.06
N ARG A 139 17.17 -17.11 -14.78
CA ARG A 139 16.22 -17.10 -13.66
C ARG A 139 15.92 -15.68 -13.18
N THR A 140 14.76 -15.51 -12.56
CA THR A 140 14.27 -14.21 -12.09
C THR A 140 14.96 -13.76 -10.81
N TYR A 141 15.45 -12.52 -10.80
CA TYR A 141 16.16 -11.94 -9.66
C TYR A 141 15.23 -11.42 -8.55
N CYS A 142 13.94 -11.21 -8.85
CA CYS A 142 13.04 -10.40 -8.03
C CYS A 142 12.75 -10.98 -6.65
N ALA A 143 12.68 -12.30 -6.50
CA ALA A 143 12.40 -12.92 -5.21
C ALA A 143 13.54 -12.69 -4.21
N LEU A 144 14.81 -12.88 -4.62
CA LEU A 144 15.97 -12.63 -3.76
C LEU A 144 16.16 -11.12 -3.50
N CYS A 145 16.05 -10.31 -4.55
CA CYS A 145 16.14 -8.85 -4.46
C CYS A 145 15.10 -8.29 -3.48
N SER A 146 13.85 -8.72 -3.59
CA SER A 146 12.77 -8.31 -2.70
C SER A 146 13.00 -8.73 -1.25
N ARG A 147 13.57 -9.94 -1.01
CA ARG A 147 13.91 -10.42 0.33
C ARG A 147 15.04 -9.58 0.95
N LEU A 148 16.12 -9.34 0.21
CA LEU A 148 17.25 -8.53 0.68
C LEU A 148 16.82 -7.09 0.95
N ARG A 149 16.01 -6.51 0.06
CA ARG A 149 15.45 -5.17 0.23
C ARG A 149 14.63 -5.07 1.51
N ARG A 150 13.71 -6.00 1.76
CA ARG A 150 12.90 -6.01 2.98
C ARG A 150 13.75 -6.15 4.24
N GLY A 151 14.71 -7.07 4.27
CA GLY A 151 15.61 -7.23 5.41
C GLY A 151 16.37 -5.95 5.74
N ASN A 152 16.90 -5.25 4.73
CA ASN A 152 17.55 -3.96 4.94
C ASN A 152 16.59 -2.88 5.46
N LEU A 153 15.37 -2.79 4.92
CA LEU A 153 14.37 -1.82 5.39
C LEU A 153 13.95 -2.08 6.85
N TYR A 154 13.78 -3.34 7.25
CA TYR A 154 13.48 -3.68 8.65
C TYR A 154 14.65 -3.33 9.59
N ARG A 155 15.89 -3.60 9.17
CA ARG A 155 17.07 -3.19 9.93
C ARG A 155 17.10 -1.67 10.11
N ILE A 156 16.93 -0.89 9.04
CA ILE A 156 16.88 0.57 9.10
C ILE A 156 15.75 1.06 10.01
N ALA A 157 14.56 0.45 9.92
CA ALA A 157 13.43 0.81 10.77
C ALA A 157 13.78 0.64 12.26
N ARG A 158 14.44 -0.47 12.64
CA ARG A 158 14.91 -0.71 14.02
C ARG A 158 15.96 0.32 14.46
N GLU A 159 16.97 0.59 13.62
CA GLU A 159 18.02 1.56 13.89
C GLU A 159 17.48 2.97 14.12
N GLU A 160 16.41 3.34 13.39
CA GLU A 160 15.77 4.66 13.46
C GLU A 160 14.63 4.75 14.49
N GLY A 161 14.33 3.65 15.20
CA GLY A 161 13.20 3.59 16.13
C GLY A 161 11.83 3.71 15.45
N CYS A 162 11.72 3.29 14.18
CA CYS A 162 10.46 3.31 13.43
C CYS A 162 9.64 2.05 13.76
N SER A 163 8.36 2.24 14.08
CA SER A 163 7.41 1.12 14.33
C SER A 163 6.92 0.47 13.04
N ALA A 164 7.03 1.16 11.91
CA ALA A 164 6.52 0.69 10.62
C ALA A 164 7.40 1.08 9.44
N VAL A 165 7.44 0.17 8.46
CA VAL A 165 7.91 0.41 7.09
C VAL A 165 6.70 0.69 6.21
N VAL A 166 6.66 1.83 5.53
CA VAL A 166 5.52 2.29 4.75
C VAL A 166 5.85 2.29 3.26
N LEU A 167 5.04 1.58 2.48
CA LEU A 167 5.28 1.29 1.08
C LEU A 167 4.19 1.87 0.18
N GLY A 168 4.58 2.35 -0.99
CA GLY A 168 3.70 3.00 -1.98
C GLY A 168 2.89 2.03 -2.86
N HIS A 169 2.57 0.81 -2.37
CA HIS A 169 1.73 -0.11 -3.12
C HIS A 169 0.28 0.37 -3.10
N HIS A 170 -0.36 0.34 -4.28
CA HIS A 170 -1.72 0.80 -4.49
C HIS A 170 -2.71 -0.35 -4.79
N ARG A 171 -3.99 -0.02 -4.99
CA ARG A 171 -5.06 -0.99 -5.27
C ARG A 171 -4.73 -1.95 -6.41
N ASP A 172 -4.14 -1.43 -7.49
CA ASP A 172 -3.88 -2.25 -8.68
C ASP A 172 -2.74 -3.24 -8.43
N ASP A 173 -1.71 -2.90 -7.63
CA ASP A 173 -0.68 -3.86 -7.15
C ASP A 173 -1.29 -4.99 -6.32
N ILE A 174 -2.27 -4.67 -5.48
CA ILE A 174 -2.98 -5.64 -4.65
C ILE A 174 -3.75 -6.62 -5.54
N LEU A 175 -4.44 -6.12 -6.56
CA LEU A 175 -5.16 -6.96 -7.54
C LEU A 175 -4.20 -7.80 -8.37
N GLU A 176 -3.13 -7.22 -8.89
CA GLU A 176 -2.11 -7.96 -9.64
C GLU A 176 -1.54 -9.10 -8.79
N THR A 177 -1.22 -8.83 -7.52
CA THR A 177 -0.72 -9.85 -6.60
C THR A 177 -1.77 -10.93 -6.32
N PHE A 178 -3.04 -10.58 -6.19
CA PHE A 178 -4.13 -11.53 -6.04
C PHE A 178 -4.22 -12.48 -7.25
N PHE A 179 -4.21 -11.94 -8.48
CA PHE A 179 -4.28 -12.76 -9.69
C PHE A 179 -3.00 -13.59 -9.93
N LEU A 180 -1.82 -13.07 -9.56
CA LEU A 180 -0.59 -13.87 -9.56
C LEU A 180 -0.71 -15.08 -8.63
N ASN A 181 -1.21 -14.89 -7.41
CA ASN A 181 -1.42 -15.98 -6.46
C ASN A 181 -2.49 -16.96 -6.95
N LEU A 182 -3.58 -16.46 -7.53
CA LEU A 182 -4.68 -17.26 -8.05
C LEU A 182 -4.23 -18.15 -9.23
N PHE A 183 -3.53 -17.58 -10.21
CA PHE A 183 -3.19 -18.30 -11.45
C PHE A 183 -1.93 -19.13 -11.34
N HIS A 184 -0.98 -18.72 -10.50
CA HIS A 184 0.33 -19.36 -10.42
C HIS A 184 0.68 -19.90 -9.04
N GLY A 185 -0.02 -19.46 -7.99
CA GLY A 185 0.26 -19.83 -6.61
C GLY A 185 -0.76 -20.76 -5.97
N SER A 186 -1.86 -21.10 -6.66
CA SER A 186 -2.97 -21.90 -6.12
C SER A 186 -3.47 -21.36 -4.76
N ARG A 187 -3.52 -20.04 -4.60
CA ARG A 187 -3.90 -19.38 -3.33
C ARG A 187 -4.82 -18.20 -3.58
N LEU A 188 -5.86 -18.09 -2.75
CA LEU A 188 -6.72 -16.90 -2.65
C LEU A 188 -6.09 -15.92 -1.64
N SER A 189 -5.04 -15.23 -2.05
CA SER A 189 -4.36 -14.25 -1.21
C SER A 189 -3.90 -13.05 -2.02
N ALA A 190 -3.99 -11.87 -1.41
CA ALA A 190 -3.52 -10.62 -1.97
C ALA A 190 -2.40 -10.03 -1.11
N MET A 191 -1.99 -8.82 -1.42
CA MET A 191 -1.06 -8.04 -0.62
C MET A 191 -1.84 -7.32 0.49
N PRO A 192 -1.63 -7.63 1.78
CA PRO A 192 -2.41 -7.00 2.85
C PRO A 192 -2.01 -5.54 3.03
N PRO A 193 -2.96 -4.64 3.33
CA PRO A 193 -2.68 -3.23 3.60
C PRO A 193 -1.87 -3.00 4.88
N LYS A 194 -2.02 -3.87 5.88
CA LYS A 194 -1.27 -3.91 7.13
C LYS A 194 -0.77 -5.32 7.38
N LEU A 195 0.49 -5.45 7.73
CA LEU A 195 1.15 -6.72 8.02
C LEU A 195 2.19 -6.50 9.12
N LEU A 196 2.34 -7.44 10.03
CA LEU A 196 3.48 -7.51 10.93
C LEU A 196 4.56 -8.37 10.28
N ASN A 197 5.84 -8.00 10.39
CA ASN A 197 6.94 -8.81 9.88
C ASN A 197 7.05 -10.15 10.63
N GLU A 198 7.86 -11.07 10.13
CA GLU A 198 8.01 -12.42 10.70
C GLU A 198 8.60 -12.39 12.14
N GLU A 199 9.44 -11.40 12.44
CA GLU A 199 10.03 -11.17 13.75
C GLU A 199 9.05 -10.55 14.77
N GLY A 200 7.91 -10.04 14.31
CA GLY A 200 6.85 -9.52 15.17
C GLY A 200 7.10 -8.13 15.76
N ASP A 201 8.04 -7.36 15.21
CA ASP A 201 8.48 -6.08 15.77
C ASP A 201 8.31 -4.85 14.87
N VAL A 202 8.09 -5.04 13.54
CA VAL A 202 7.93 -3.94 12.59
C VAL A 202 6.70 -4.16 11.73
N PHE A 203 5.80 -3.19 11.70
CA PHE A 203 4.67 -3.21 10.78
C PHE A 203 5.09 -2.88 9.34
N VAL A 204 4.34 -3.39 8.40
CA VAL A 204 4.38 -2.99 6.98
C VAL A 204 3.04 -2.40 6.60
N TYR A 205 3.02 -1.13 6.25
CA TYR A 205 1.81 -0.40 5.87
C TYR A 205 1.78 -0.06 4.39
N ARG A 206 0.59 -0.07 3.80
CA ARG A 206 0.31 0.32 2.41
C ARG A 206 -0.87 1.29 2.38
N PRO A 207 -0.64 2.56 2.75
CA PRO A 207 -1.72 3.55 2.85
C PRO A 207 -2.41 3.87 1.52
N LEU A 208 -1.75 3.60 0.38
CA LEU A 208 -2.34 3.81 -0.95
C LEU A 208 -3.25 2.65 -1.41
N ALA A 209 -3.60 1.71 -0.52
CA ALA A 209 -4.36 0.49 -0.86
C ALA A 209 -5.69 0.76 -1.59
N TYR A 210 -6.31 1.92 -1.41
CA TYR A 210 -7.58 2.29 -2.06
C TYR A 210 -7.39 3.10 -3.34
N LEU A 211 -6.18 3.57 -3.62
CA LEU A 211 -5.88 4.40 -4.80
C LEU A 211 -5.69 3.56 -6.05
N SER A 212 -6.13 4.10 -7.19
CA SER A 212 -5.81 3.52 -8.49
C SER A 212 -4.41 3.94 -8.95
N GLU A 213 -3.75 3.08 -9.74
CA GLU A 213 -2.48 3.43 -10.39
C GLU A 213 -2.61 4.69 -11.25
N ALA A 214 -3.70 4.82 -12.00
CA ALA A 214 -3.97 5.96 -12.85
C ALA A 214 -4.05 7.30 -12.08
N ASP A 215 -4.60 7.29 -10.86
CA ASP A 215 -4.63 8.47 -10.01
C ASP A 215 -3.24 8.84 -9.49
N CYS A 216 -2.43 7.85 -9.09
CA CYS A 216 -1.05 8.06 -8.66
C CYS A 216 -0.18 8.60 -9.81
N GLU A 217 -0.32 8.03 -11.01
CA GLU A 217 0.40 8.47 -12.21
C GLU A 217 0.04 9.89 -12.60
N ARG A 218 -1.26 10.20 -12.66
CA ARG A 218 -1.74 11.55 -12.98
C ARG A 218 -1.23 12.56 -11.94
N PHE A 219 -1.32 12.23 -10.64
CA PHE A 219 -0.87 13.11 -9.57
C PHE A 219 0.63 13.38 -9.66
N ALA A 220 1.45 12.34 -9.79
CA ALA A 220 2.90 12.47 -9.87
C ALA A 220 3.35 13.27 -11.11
N ARG A 221 2.69 13.06 -12.25
CA ARG A 221 2.92 13.84 -13.49
C ARG A 221 2.54 15.30 -13.31
N ASP A 222 1.34 15.57 -12.78
CA ASP A 222 0.84 16.93 -12.60
C ASP A 222 1.68 17.72 -11.56
N MET A 223 2.27 17.03 -10.59
CA MET A 223 3.23 17.58 -9.62
C MET A 223 4.66 17.73 -10.16
N ASN A 224 4.93 17.21 -11.35
CA ASN A 224 6.25 17.21 -11.99
C ASN A 224 7.36 16.67 -11.10
N TYR A 225 7.09 15.54 -10.41
CA TYR A 225 8.11 14.88 -9.58
C TYR A 225 9.26 14.31 -10.40
N PRO A 226 10.51 14.32 -9.87
CA PRO A 226 11.67 13.79 -10.57
C PRO A 226 11.68 12.26 -10.52
N ILE A 227 10.86 11.63 -11.39
CA ILE A 227 10.67 10.18 -11.42
C ILE A 227 11.95 9.48 -11.89
N ILE A 228 12.41 8.50 -11.11
CA ILE A 228 13.50 7.59 -11.47
C ILE A 228 12.88 6.36 -12.16
N PRO A 229 13.29 6.02 -13.39
CA PRO A 229 12.78 4.85 -14.10
C PRO A 229 13.02 3.54 -13.32
N CYS A 230 12.08 2.59 -13.39
CA CYS A 230 12.13 1.33 -12.63
C CYS A 230 12.80 0.17 -13.40
N ASP A 231 13.30 0.39 -14.61
CA ASP A 231 13.84 -0.62 -15.53
C ASP A 231 15.36 -0.86 -15.41
N LEU A 232 15.99 -0.26 -14.41
CA LEU A 232 17.44 -0.28 -14.23
C LEU A 232 18.01 -1.68 -13.95
N CYS A 233 17.20 -2.64 -13.49
CA CYS A 233 17.67 -3.99 -13.15
C CYS A 233 17.58 -5.01 -14.27
N GLY A 234 16.89 -4.72 -15.39
CA GLY A 234 16.76 -5.61 -16.55
C GLY A 234 16.10 -6.97 -16.28
N SER A 235 15.33 -7.10 -15.19
CA SER A 235 14.75 -8.40 -14.83
C SER A 235 13.48 -8.73 -15.63
N GLN A 236 13.33 -10.03 -15.99
CA GLN A 236 12.19 -10.53 -16.78
C GLN A 236 10.94 -10.89 -15.97
N ASP A 237 10.93 -10.70 -14.65
CA ASP A 237 9.76 -10.98 -13.79
C ASP A 237 8.55 -10.12 -14.14
N GLY A 238 8.76 -9.11 -15.00
CA GLY A 238 7.68 -8.28 -15.52
C GLY A 238 6.66 -9.02 -16.38
N LEU A 239 7.01 -10.14 -17.02
CA LEU A 239 6.12 -10.77 -18.00
C LEU A 239 4.81 -11.27 -17.41
N GLN A 240 4.83 -12.04 -16.32
CA GLN A 240 3.59 -12.54 -15.72
C GLN A 240 2.76 -11.42 -15.12
N ARG A 241 3.40 -10.50 -14.40
CA ARG A 241 2.72 -9.31 -13.85
C ARG A 241 2.20 -8.40 -14.95
N GLN A 242 2.97 -8.21 -16.01
CA GLN A 242 2.57 -7.43 -17.18
C GLN A 242 1.37 -8.06 -17.91
N ASN A 243 1.35 -9.38 -18.08
CA ASN A 243 0.23 -10.11 -18.66
C ASN A 243 -1.05 -9.92 -17.82
N ILE A 244 -0.93 -10.03 -16.50
CA ILE A 244 -2.06 -9.78 -15.59
C ILE A 244 -2.51 -8.32 -15.68
N LYS A 245 -1.60 -7.36 -15.70
CA LYS A 245 -1.94 -5.95 -15.88
C LYS A 245 -2.70 -5.72 -17.19
N GLN A 246 -2.23 -6.24 -18.31
CA GLN A 246 -2.91 -6.15 -19.60
C GLN A 246 -4.31 -6.78 -19.57
N MET A 247 -4.45 -7.95 -18.93
CA MET A 247 -5.76 -8.58 -18.73
C MET A 247 -6.72 -7.68 -17.92
N LEU A 248 -6.23 -7.13 -16.82
CA LEU A 248 -7.02 -6.22 -15.99
C LEU A 248 -7.38 -4.94 -16.72
N ASP A 249 -6.47 -4.39 -17.54
CA ASP A 249 -6.73 -3.22 -18.40
C ASP A 249 -7.83 -3.51 -19.42
N ALA A 250 -7.74 -4.66 -20.12
CA ALA A 250 -8.75 -5.07 -21.07
C ALA A 250 -10.13 -5.27 -20.43
N TRP A 251 -10.16 -5.82 -19.21
CA TRP A 251 -11.42 -5.98 -18.48
C TRP A 251 -12.01 -4.65 -18.01
N GLU A 252 -11.17 -3.72 -17.57
CA GLU A 252 -11.60 -2.38 -17.17
C GLU A 252 -12.13 -1.57 -18.36
N GLN A 253 -11.47 -1.65 -19.53
CA GLN A 253 -11.93 -1.01 -20.77
C GLN A 253 -13.30 -1.54 -21.21
N LYS A 254 -13.49 -2.87 -21.16
CA LYS A 254 -14.77 -3.50 -21.51
C LYS A 254 -15.87 -3.17 -20.52
N THR A 255 -15.54 -3.03 -19.24
CA THR A 255 -16.51 -2.78 -18.17
C THR A 255 -15.89 -1.85 -17.14
N PRO A 256 -16.08 -0.53 -17.28
CA PRO A 256 -15.54 0.45 -16.34
C PRO A 256 -15.98 0.18 -14.89
N GLY A 257 -15.06 0.33 -13.94
CA GLY A 257 -15.29 0.04 -12.53
C GLY A 257 -15.13 -1.43 -12.14
N ARG A 258 -14.71 -2.31 -13.07
CA ARG A 258 -14.50 -3.73 -12.77
C ARG A 258 -13.38 -3.95 -11.75
N ARG A 259 -12.26 -3.24 -11.87
CA ARG A 259 -11.17 -3.31 -10.88
C ARG A 259 -11.65 -2.96 -9.48
N GLN A 260 -12.51 -1.94 -9.34
CA GLN A 260 -13.07 -1.57 -8.05
C GLN A 260 -14.01 -2.65 -7.48
N LYS A 261 -14.80 -3.32 -8.34
CA LYS A 261 -15.66 -4.44 -7.92
C LYS A 261 -14.84 -5.64 -7.44
N MET A 262 -13.77 -6.00 -8.20
CA MET A 262 -12.86 -7.07 -7.80
C MET A 262 -12.14 -6.76 -6.49
N PHE A 263 -11.69 -5.52 -6.31
CA PHE A 263 -11.05 -5.11 -5.06
C PHE A 263 -12.01 -5.19 -3.86
N ARG A 264 -13.26 -4.74 -4.02
CA ARG A 264 -14.28 -4.88 -2.99
C ARG A 264 -14.59 -6.33 -2.64
N ALA A 265 -14.49 -7.25 -3.60
CA ALA A 265 -14.68 -8.68 -3.33
C ALA A 265 -13.65 -9.24 -2.35
N LEU A 266 -12.42 -8.69 -2.31
CA LEU A 266 -11.40 -9.08 -1.34
C LEU A 266 -11.77 -8.70 0.11
N THR A 267 -12.65 -7.73 0.30
CA THR A 267 -13.13 -7.31 1.63
C THR A 267 -14.50 -7.89 1.98
N ASN A 268 -15.08 -8.71 1.09
CA ASN A 268 -16.41 -9.30 1.26
C ASN A 268 -16.37 -10.79 0.93
N THR A 269 -15.71 -11.54 1.80
CA THR A 269 -15.57 -13.00 1.66
C THR A 269 -16.64 -13.73 2.47
N ASN A 270 -17.13 -14.85 1.90
CA ASN A 270 -18.02 -15.75 2.62
C ASN A 270 -17.28 -17.09 2.86
N PRO A 271 -16.74 -17.32 4.06
CA PRO A 271 -15.95 -18.50 4.37
C PRO A 271 -16.66 -19.82 4.10
N SER A 272 -17.96 -19.90 4.35
CA SER A 272 -18.76 -21.13 4.13
C SER A 272 -18.95 -21.48 2.64
N HIS A 273 -18.63 -20.56 1.73
CA HIS A 273 -18.69 -20.76 0.28
C HIS A 273 -17.30 -20.90 -0.36
N LEU A 274 -16.25 -20.95 0.46
CA LEU A 274 -14.89 -21.30 0.07
C LEU A 274 -14.58 -22.74 0.49
N LEU A 275 -13.69 -23.43 -0.22
CA LEU A 275 -13.44 -24.86 -0.01
C LEU A 275 -12.33 -25.15 1.04
N ASP A 276 -11.93 -24.16 1.84
CA ASP A 276 -10.88 -24.31 2.84
C ASP A 276 -11.46 -24.75 4.20
N PRO A 277 -11.18 -26.00 4.65
CA PRO A 277 -11.70 -26.52 5.90
C PRO A 277 -11.10 -25.82 7.15
N ASN A 278 -9.98 -25.11 7.02
CA ASN A 278 -9.43 -24.30 8.10
C ASN A 278 -10.17 -22.97 8.26
N LEU A 279 -10.79 -22.49 7.19
CA LEU A 279 -11.58 -21.26 7.19
C LEU A 279 -13.02 -21.48 7.65
N PHE A 280 -13.59 -22.64 7.33
CA PHE A 280 -14.95 -23.02 7.72
C PHE A 280 -15.04 -24.50 8.04
N ASN A 281 -15.63 -24.83 9.18
CA ASN A 281 -15.73 -26.20 9.67
C ASN A 281 -16.93 -26.95 9.06
N PHE A 282 -16.77 -27.48 7.86
CA PHE A 282 -17.79 -28.24 7.14
C PHE A 282 -18.18 -29.56 7.86
N ALA A 283 -17.22 -30.19 8.55
CA ALA A 283 -17.44 -31.49 9.22
C ALA A 283 -18.45 -31.40 10.38
N ASN A 284 -18.56 -30.23 11.00
CA ASN A 284 -19.46 -30.01 12.14
C ASN A 284 -20.82 -29.37 11.76
N LEU A 285 -21.14 -29.35 10.46
CA LEU A 285 -22.49 -28.94 10.02
C LEU A 285 -23.53 -29.97 10.48
N THR A 286 -24.48 -29.51 11.25
CA THR A 286 -25.60 -30.32 11.71
C THR A 286 -26.93 -29.84 11.13
N ARG A 287 -27.82 -30.76 10.85
CA ARG A 287 -29.22 -30.45 10.46
C ARG A 287 -30.01 -30.09 11.71
N ASP A 288 -30.80 -29.01 11.64
CA ASP A 288 -31.78 -28.70 12.67
C ASP A 288 -33.13 -29.28 12.26
N PRO A 289 -33.63 -30.37 12.92
CA PRO A 289 -34.86 -31.02 12.54
C PRO A 289 -36.08 -30.09 12.61
N VAL A 290 -36.09 -29.17 13.58
CA VAL A 290 -37.23 -28.25 13.78
C VAL A 290 -37.38 -27.26 12.64
N LYS A 291 -36.26 -26.80 12.06
CA LYS A 291 -36.31 -25.88 10.90
C LYS A 291 -36.70 -26.56 9.59
N ILE A 292 -36.44 -27.86 9.48
CA ILE A 292 -36.84 -28.64 8.29
C ILE A 292 -38.37 -28.81 8.24
N GLU A 293 -39.03 -29.03 9.39
CA GLU A 293 -40.49 -29.13 9.47
C GLU A 293 -41.20 -27.80 9.19
N GLN A 294 -40.57 -26.67 9.53
CA GLN A 294 -41.13 -25.34 9.32
C GLN A 294 -40.96 -24.81 7.87
N ASN A 295 -39.96 -25.31 7.13
CA ASN A 295 -39.68 -24.93 5.75
C ASN A 295 -39.32 -26.18 4.91
N PRO A 296 -40.33 -26.99 4.51
CA PRO A 296 -40.04 -28.11 3.62
C PRO A 296 -39.45 -27.56 2.29
N PRO A 297 -38.47 -28.29 1.71
CA PRO A 297 -37.89 -27.86 0.43
C PRO A 297 -39.02 -27.75 -0.61
N ASN A 298 -39.11 -26.59 -1.29
CA ASN A 298 -39.97 -26.44 -2.45
C ASN A 298 -39.47 -27.41 -3.53
N LEU A 299 -40.09 -28.57 -3.62
CA LEU A 299 -39.94 -29.45 -4.75
C LEU A 299 -40.61 -28.74 -5.93
N LEU A 300 -39.80 -28.15 -6.81
CA LEU A 300 -40.27 -27.71 -8.12
C LEU A 300 -40.85 -28.96 -8.81
N PRO A 301 -42.03 -28.87 -9.41
CA PRO A 301 -42.52 -29.98 -10.20
C PRO A 301 -41.57 -30.24 -11.35
N ASP A 302 -41.21 -31.51 -11.54
CA ASP A 302 -40.49 -31.99 -12.70
C ASP A 302 -41.28 -31.65 -13.97
N ASP A 303 -40.71 -30.71 -14.80
CA ASP A 303 -41.14 -30.50 -16.18
C ASP A 303 -40.35 -31.38 -17.12
#